data_3a03036721c8d71f8bcf95b52a2507ec
#
_entry.id   3a03036721c8d71f8bcf95b52a2507ec
#
_cell.length_a   1.000
_cell.length_b   1.000
_cell.length_c   1.000
_cell.angle_alpha   90.00
_cell.angle_beta   90.00
_cell.angle_gamma   90.00
#
_symmetry.space_group_name_H-M   'P 1'
#
loop_
_entity.id
_entity.type
_entity.pdbx_description
1 polymer ?
#
loop_
_entity_poly.entity_id
_entity_poly.type
_entity_poly.pdbx_seq_one_letter_code
_entity_poly.pdbx_strand_id
1 'polypeptide(L)'
;KYCNEAGITWKNAPGCNAVSVAQYVLASLITIALRRGETLQGKTIGIVGVGHVGKELEKLCTAYGLHILRNDPPRAEEEGAAGFISLDTIAEEADIITFHTPLTKEGPFATRHLANEVFFNKTRKKPWFVNASRGAVHDTTALIKALKSGKISEAVIDCWENEPAIDRELLSLTAVATPHIAGFSADGKANGTRTCLENIERFFGVKIEKLREVMPPEPADPVIDLAGVTEH
;
A
#
# COMPACT_ATOMS: atom_id res chain seq x y z
N LYS A 1 -9.60 -19.91 -7.81
CA LYS A 1 -10.85 -20.56 -8.27
C LYS A 1 -10.53 -21.85 -8.99
N TYR A 2 -9.89 -21.84 -10.16
CA TYR A 2 -9.57 -23.03 -10.96
C TYR A 2 -8.87 -24.16 -10.16
N CYS A 3 -7.81 -23.86 -9.41
CA CYS A 3 -7.10 -24.85 -8.62
C CYS A 3 -8.00 -25.55 -7.61
N ASN A 4 -8.85 -24.79 -6.91
CA ASN A 4 -9.78 -25.34 -5.94
C ASN A 4 -10.83 -26.25 -6.60
N GLU A 5 -11.37 -25.83 -7.76
CA GLU A 5 -12.34 -26.62 -8.53
C GLU A 5 -11.72 -27.90 -9.11
N ALA A 6 -10.43 -27.83 -9.48
CA ALA A 6 -9.68 -28.97 -10.00
C ALA A 6 -9.04 -29.88 -8.92
N GLY A 7 -9.26 -29.58 -7.63
CA GLY A 7 -8.66 -30.32 -6.52
C GLY A 7 -7.14 -30.16 -6.42
N ILE A 8 -6.57 -29.09 -7.03
CA ILE A 8 -5.14 -28.83 -7.02
C ILE A 8 -4.79 -28.03 -5.76
N THR A 9 -3.91 -28.57 -4.93
CA THR A 9 -3.36 -27.83 -3.78
C THR A 9 -2.40 -26.75 -4.29
N TRP A 10 -2.68 -25.51 -3.92
CA TRP A 10 -1.82 -24.36 -4.25
C TRP A 10 -1.49 -23.56 -2.99
N LYS A 11 -0.35 -22.93 -3.01
CA LYS A 11 0.13 -22.02 -1.95
C LYS A 11 0.75 -20.79 -2.60
N ASN A 12 0.75 -19.69 -1.86
CA ASN A 12 1.42 -18.44 -2.23
C ASN A 12 2.25 -17.94 -1.04
N ALA A 13 2.91 -16.80 -1.21
CA ALA A 13 3.73 -16.15 -0.20
C ALA A 13 3.11 -14.77 0.18
N PRO A 14 1.98 -14.75 0.90
CA PRO A 14 1.32 -13.48 1.23
C PRO A 14 2.20 -12.65 2.16
N GLY A 15 2.28 -11.34 1.89
CA GLY A 15 3.03 -10.42 2.71
C GLY A 15 4.55 -10.43 2.53
N CYS A 16 5.10 -11.26 1.63
CA CYS A 16 6.57 -11.36 1.44
C CYS A 16 7.24 -10.02 1.11
N ASN A 17 6.53 -9.09 0.49
CA ASN A 17 7.01 -7.75 0.12
C ASN A 17 6.31 -6.61 0.89
N ALA A 18 5.60 -6.92 1.96
CA ALA A 18 4.80 -5.93 2.70
C ALA A 18 5.63 -4.77 3.24
N VAL A 19 6.81 -5.08 3.80
CA VAL A 19 7.75 -4.07 4.32
C VAL A 19 8.21 -3.13 3.21
N SER A 20 8.53 -3.66 2.03
CA SER A 20 8.99 -2.86 0.88
C SER A 20 7.92 -1.87 0.43
N VAL A 21 6.66 -2.31 0.32
CA VAL A 21 5.56 -1.42 -0.03
C VAL A 21 5.35 -0.35 1.04
N ALA A 22 5.41 -0.72 2.31
CA ALA A 22 5.26 0.24 3.41
C ALA A 22 6.39 1.29 3.40
N GLN A 23 7.63 0.89 3.18
CA GLN A 23 8.78 1.80 3.04
C GLN A 23 8.63 2.71 1.82
N TYR A 24 8.19 2.17 0.67
CA TYR A 24 7.93 2.96 -0.53
C TYR A 24 6.89 4.06 -0.26
N VAL A 25 5.78 3.71 0.41
CA VAL A 25 4.73 4.69 0.73
C VAL A 25 5.28 5.78 1.64
N LEU A 26 5.92 5.42 2.75
CA LEU A 26 6.48 6.42 3.68
C LEU A 26 7.53 7.31 3.00
N ALA A 27 8.46 6.73 2.21
CA ALA A 27 9.46 7.48 1.46
C ALA A 27 8.83 8.46 0.46
N SER A 28 7.75 8.03 -0.22
CA SER A 28 6.99 8.90 -1.14
C SER A 28 6.34 10.07 -0.40
N LEU A 29 5.75 9.81 0.77
CA LEU A 29 5.15 10.86 1.61
C LEU A 29 6.19 11.85 2.11
N ILE A 30 7.36 11.38 2.58
CA ILE A 30 8.48 12.23 2.99
C ILE A 30 8.96 13.09 1.80
N THR A 31 9.08 12.49 0.61
CA THR A 31 9.48 13.23 -0.60
C THR A 31 8.53 14.38 -0.93
N ILE A 32 7.21 14.15 -0.82
CA ILE A 32 6.21 15.20 -1.03
C ILE A 32 6.32 16.26 0.07
N ALA A 33 6.42 15.85 1.34
CA ALA A 33 6.55 16.76 2.47
C ALA A 33 7.75 17.70 2.30
N LEU A 34 8.93 17.16 1.95
CA LEU A 34 10.13 17.95 1.68
C LEU A 34 9.95 18.94 0.52
N ARG A 35 9.34 18.52 -0.60
CA ARG A 35 9.05 19.40 -1.74
C ARG A 35 8.11 20.55 -1.38
N ARG A 36 7.22 20.32 -0.42
CA ARG A 36 6.22 21.29 0.02
C ARG A 36 6.66 22.14 1.22
N GLY A 37 7.80 21.81 1.84
CA GLY A 37 8.24 22.44 3.10
C GLY A 37 7.27 22.14 4.25
N GLU A 38 6.61 20.97 4.24
CA GLU A 38 5.66 20.51 5.25
C GLU A 38 6.26 19.39 6.11
N THR A 39 5.75 19.24 7.33
CA THR A 39 6.04 18.06 8.16
C THR A 39 4.94 17.02 8.06
N LEU A 40 5.29 15.74 8.16
CA LEU A 40 4.33 14.64 8.32
C LEU A 40 3.93 14.44 9.79
N GLN A 41 4.76 14.86 10.73
CA GLN A 41 4.50 14.71 12.16
C GLN A 41 3.18 15.37 12.56
N GLY A 42 2.34 14.63 13.28
CA GLY A 42 1.02 15.07 13.69
C GLY A 42 -0.07 15.04 12.60
N LYS A 43 0.28 14.73 11.32
CA LYS A 43 -0.75 14.51 10.29
C LYS A 43 -1.49 13.19 10.54
N THR A 44 -2.73 13.11 10.08
CA THR A 44 -3.59 11.93 10.17
C THR A 44 -3.55 11.15 8.88
N ILE A 45 -3.17 9.87 8.94
CA ILE A 45 -3.19 8.95 7.80
C ILE A 45 -4.32 7.93 7.92
N GLY A 46 -5.16 7.87 6.89
CA GLY A 46 -6.20 6.85 6.72
C GLY A 46 -5.65 5.67 5.91
N ILE A 47 -5.58 4.50 6.54
CA ILE A 47 -5.13 3.25 5.92
C ILE A 47 -6.37 2.41 5.57
N VAL A 48 -6.65 2.28 4.28
CA VAL A 48 -7.75 1.46 3.74
C VAL A 48 -7.19 0.10 3.32
N GLY A 49 -7.57 -0.95 4.06
CA GLY A 49 -6.96 -2.27 3.99
C GLY A 49 -5.79 -2.42 4.95
N VAL A 50 -6.02 -3.02 6.11
CA VAL A 50 -5.03 -3.22 7.19
C VAL A 50 -4.56 -4.67 7.23
N GLY A 51 -4.27 -5.23 6.04
CA GLY A 51 -3.64 -6.54 5.86
C GLY A 51 -2.13 -6.52 6.15
N HIS A 52 -1.35 -7.34 5.46
CA HIS A 52 0.11 -7.38 5.66
C HIS A 52 0.77 -6.02 5.43
N VAL A 53 0.47 -5.37 4.31
CA VAL A 53 1.06 -4.06 3.96
C VAL A 53 0.57 -2.97 4.92
N GLY A 54 -0.75 -2.89 5.14
CA GLY A 54 -1.32 -1.86 6.02
C GLY A 54 -0.78 -1.92 7.44
N LYS A 55 -0.56 -3.12 7.99
CA LYS A 55 0.05 -3.30 9.32
C LYS A 55 1.51 -2.83 9.38
N GLU A 56 2.32 -3.11 8.35
CA GLU A 56 3.70 -2.63 8.31
C GLU A 56 3.76 -1.11 8.13
N LEU A 57 2.89 -0.55 7.28
CA LEU A 57 2.80 0.90 7.12
C LEU A 57 2.35 1.59 8.40
N GLU A 58 1.37 1.04 9.10
CA GLU A 58 0.92 1.54 10.40
C GLU A 58 2.09 1.65 11.39
N LYS A 59 2.92 0.61 11.51
CA LYS A 59 4.11 0.63 12.39
C LYS A 59 5.05 1.78 12.02
N LEU A 60 5.37 1.92 10.73
CA LEU A 60 6.27 2.96 10.26
C LEU A 60 5.70 4.37 10.48
N CYS A 61 4.43 4.58 10.14
CA CYS A 61 3.76 5.87 10.29
C CYS A 61 3.60 6.26 11.77
N THR A 62 3.28 5.30 12.64
CA THR A 62 3.22 5.53 14.09
C THR A 62 4.59 5.94 14.65
N ALA A 63 5.65 5.22 14.26
CA ALA A 63 7.02 5.55 14.67
C ALA A 63 7.47 6.93 14.17
N TYR A 64 6.97 7.37 13.01
CA TYR A 64 7.24 8.69 12.45
C TYR A 64 6.38 9.81 13.08
N GLY A 65 5.40 9.46 13.93
CA GLY A 65 4.55 10.43 14.62
C GLY A 65 3.27 10.83 13.90
N LEU A 66 2.74 10.01 12.96
CA LEU A 66 1.43 10.21 12.37
C LEU A 66 0.32 9.59 13.23
N HIS A 67 -0.86 10.17 13.18
CA HIS A 67 -2.08 9.60 13.75
C HIS A 67 -2.72 8.62 12.75
N ILE A 68 -3.10 7.43 13.22
CA ILE A 68 -3.56 6.34 12.36
C ILE A 68 -5.08 6.21 12.42
N LEU A 69 -5.73 6.21 11.27
CA LEU A 69 -7.13 5.81 11.08
C LEU A 69 -7.17 4.52 10.25
N ARG A 70 -7.87 3.49 10.74
CA ARG A 70 -7.92 2.17 10.10
C ARG A 70 -9.29 1.93 9.50
N ASN A 71 -9.31 1.46 8.24
CA ASN A 71 -10.52 0.97 7.59
C ASN A 71 -10.23 -0.41 6.99
N ASP A 72 -10.89 -1.43 7.48
CA ASP A 72 -10.84 -2.79 6.96
C ASP A 72 -12.14 -3.51 7.34
N PRO A 73 -13.23 -3.34 6.58
CA PRO A 73 -14.53 -3.92 6.92
C PRO A 73 -14.52 -5.44 7.11
N PRO A 74 -13.85 -6.26 6.28
CA PRO A 74 -13.73 -7.70 6.52
C PRO A 74 -13.14 -8.03 7.89
N ARG A 75 -12.06 -7.34 8.28
CA ARG A 75 -11.42 -7.55 9.58
C ARG A 75 -12.29 -7.04 10.74
N ALA A 76 -13.00 -5.93 10.54
CA ALA A 76 -13.92 -5.40 11.53
C ALA A 76 -15.06 -6.38 11.83
N GLU A 77 -15.51 -7.16 10.83
CA GLU A 77 -16.50 -8.25 11.06
C GLU A 77 -15.89 -9.43 11.80
N GLU A 78 -14.66 -9.83 11.49
CA GLU A 78 -14.00 -10.99 12.09
C GLU A 78 -13.44 -10.70 13.50
N GLU A 79 -12.81 -9.54 13.68
CA GLU A 79 -12.05 -9.19 14.89
C GLU A 79 -12.84 -8.26 15.84
N GLY A 80 -13.98 -7.73 15.39
CA GLY A 80 -14.76 -6.70 16.08
C GLY A 80 -14.44 -5.30 15.54
N ALA A 81 -15.45 -4.42 15.59
CA ALA A 81 -15.38 -3.08 15.01
C ALA A 81 -14.46 -2.11 15.79
N ALA A 82 -14.01 -2.47 16.98
CA ALA A 82 -13.17 -1.60 17.80
C ALA A 82 -11.83 -1.30 17.10
N GLY A 83 -11.53 -0.02 16.88
CA GLY A 83 -10.31 0.42 16.22
C GLY A 83 -10.39 0.50 14.70
N PHE A 84 -11.52 0.19 14.09
CA PHE A 84 -11.81 0.43 12.67
C PHE A 84 -12.89 1.51 12.52
N ILE A 85 -12.74 2.32 11.49
CA ILE A 85 -13.70 3.39 11.18
C ILE A 85 -14.24 3.24 9.75
N SER A 86 -15.29 3.99 9.44
CA SER A 86 -15.88 3.97 8.11
C SER A 86 -14.95 4.61 7.07
N LEU A 87 -15.11 4.22 5.81
CA LEU A 87 -14.41 4.87 4.69
C LEU A 87 -14.79 6.35 4.56
N ASP A 88 -16.02 6.70 4.92
CA ASP A 88 -16.50 8.08 4.94
C ASP A 88 -15.75 8.91 5.97
N THR A 89 -15.56 8.39 7.18
CA THR A 89 -14.77 9.04 8.23
C THR A 89 -13.32 9.25 7.77
N ILE A 90 -12.72 8.27 7.09
CA ILE A 90 -11.38 8.42 6.49
C ILE A 90 -11.36 9.60 5.49
N ALA A 91 -12.34 9.68 4.60
CA ALA A 91 -12.42 10.77 3.61
C ALA A 91 -12.55 12.14 4.28
N GLU A 92 -13.27 12.24 5.39
CA GLU A 92 -13.50 13.50 6.09
C GLU A 92 -12.32 13.93 6.98
N GLU A 93 -11.64 13.00 7.63
CA GLU A 93 -10.70 13.31 8.73
C GLU A 93 -9.22 13.12 8.39
N ALA A 94 -8.90 12.39 7.32
CA ALA A 94 -7.50 12.10 7.00
C ALA A 94 -6.85 13.25 6.22
N ASP A 95 -5.57 13.52 6.53
CA ASP A 95 -4.68 14.39 5.76
C ASP A 95 -3.98 13.62 4.63
N ILE A 96 -3.88 12.29 4.79
CA ILE A 96 -3.30 11.35 3.84
C ILE A 96 -4.21 10.12 3.78
N ILE A 97 -4.53 9.62 2.59
CA ILE A 97 -5.34 8.41 2.41
C ILE A 97 -4.58 7.43 1.54
N THR A 98 -4.38 6.21 2.03
CA THR A 98 -3.64 5.18 1.32
C THR A 98 -4.42 3.87 1.23
N PHE A 99 -4.41 3.24 0.05
CA PHE A 99 -5.15 2.02 -0.23
C PHE A 99 -4.22 0.82 -0.35
N HIS A 100 -4.51 -0.24 0.43
CA HIS A 100 -3.77 -1.50 0.49
C HIS A 100 -4.71 -2.70 0.43
N THR A 101 -5.77 -2.58 -0.36
CA THR A 101 -6.79 -3.61 -0.53
C THR A 101 -6.47 -4.53 -1.72
N PRO A 102 -6.89 -5.81 -1.69
CA PRO A 102 -6.97 -6.60 -2.91
C PRO A 102 -7.98 -5.98 -3.87
N LEU A 103 -7.91 -6.34 -5.15
CA LEU A 103 -8.94 -5.96 -6.12
C LEU A 103 -10.04 -7.03 -6.16
N THR A 104 -11.20 -6.72 -5.60
CA THR A 104 -12.41 -7.53 -5.67
C THR A 104 -13.49 -6.79 -6.46
N LYS A 105 -14.15 -7.48 -7.38
CA LYS A 105 -15.14 -6.87 -8.27
C LYS A 105 -16.56 -6.95 -7.73
N GLU A 106 -16.82 -7.95 -6.90
CA GLU A 106 -18.15 -8.34 -6.43
C GLU A 106 -18.15 -8.65 -4.93
N GLY A 107 -19.32 -8.73 -4.34
CA GLY A 107 -19.53 -9.04 -2.92
C GLY A 107 -19.62 -7.78 -2.04
N PRO A 108 -19.90 -7.96 -0.73
CA PRO A 108 -20.16 -6.87 0.19
C PRO A 108 -18.94 -5.96 0.41
N PHE A 109 -17.74 -6.48 0.13
CA PHE A 109 -16.47 -5.78 0.28
C PHE A 109 -15.77 -5.58 -1.07
N ALA A 110 -16.54 -5.31 -2.13
CA ALA A 110 -15.96 -5.00 -3.43
C ALA A 110 -15.08 -3.74 -3.34
N THR A 111 -13.88 -3.83 -3.93
CA THR A 111 -12.88 -2.76 -3.87
C THR A 111 -12.60 -2.11 -5.21
N ARG A 112 -13.19 -2.65 -6.30
CA ARG A 112 -13.10 -2.01 -7.60
C ARG A 112 -13.76 -0.64 -7.56
N HIS A 113 -13.00 0.40 -7.94
CA HIS A 113 -13.42 1.80 -7.89
C HIS A 113 -13.96 2.21 -6.49
N LEU A 114 -13.34 1.68 -5.45
CA LEU A 114 -13.67 2.05 -4.07
C LEU A 114 -13.40 3.55 -3.85
N ALA A 115 -12.28 4.07 -4.39
CA ALA A 115 -12.00 5.49 -4.47
C ALA A 115 -12.58 6.06 -5.78
N ASN A 116 -13.86 6.37 -5.78
CA ASN A 116 -14.63 6.93 -6.88
C ASN A 116 -15.00 8.39 -6.64
N GLU A 117 -15.80 8.98 -7.53
CA GLU A 117 -16.24 10.39 -7.44
C GLU A 117 -17.00 10.67 -6.13
N VAL A 118 -17.83 9.73 -5.66
CA VAL A 118 -18.57 9.89 -4.39
C VAL A 118 -17.60 9.96 -3.22
N PHE A 119 -16.59 9.09 -3.19
CA PHE A 119 -15.54 9.10 -2.19
C PHE A 119 -14.75 10.41 -2.20
N PHE A 120 -14.24 10.84 -3.36
CA PHE A 120 -13.46 12.08 -3.45
C PHE A 120 -14.28 13.32 -3.10
N ASN A 121 -15.58 13.33 -3.38
CA ASN A 121 -16.46 14.45 -3.00
C ASN A 121 -16.63 14.60 -1.48
N LYS A 122 -16.43 13.52 -0.70
CA LYS A 122 -16.50 13.53 0.76
C LYS A 122 -15.22 14.05 1.42
N THR A 123 -14.11 14.16 0.69
CA THR A 123 -12.86 14.67 1.27
C THR A 123 -12.99 16.12 1.71
N ARG A 124 -12.50 16.44 2.91
CA ARG A 124 -12.61 17.78 3.50
C ARG A 124 -11.27 18.49 3.64
N LYS A 125 -10.20 17.74 3.94
CA LYS A 125 -8.88 18.29 4.22
C LYS A 125 -7.95 18.38 3.00
N LYS A 126 -8.47 18.13 1.78
CA LYS A 126 -7.67 18.04 0.55
C LYS A 126 -6.51 17.05 0.72
N PRO A 127 -6.78 15.80 1.10
CA PRO A 127 -5.75 14.86 1.48
C PRO A 127 -4.80 14.54 0.32
N TRP A 128 -3.63 14.01 0.66
CA TRP A 128 -2.79 13.30 -0.30
C TRP A 128 -3.38 11.90 -0.52
N PHE A 129 -3.39 11.46 -1.75
CA PHE A 129 -3.94 10.16 -2.16
C PHE A 129 -2.83 9.20 -2.58
N VAL A 130 -2.82 7.98 -2.03
CA VAL A 130 -1.81 6.97 -2.34
C VAL A 130 -2.47 5.68 -2.80
N ASN A 131 -2.07 5.16 -3.96
CA ASN A 131 -2.43 3.83 -4.40
C ASN A 131 -1.20 3.02 -4.82
N ALA A 132 -0.75 2.13 -3.93
CA ALA A 132 0.28 1.13 -4.16
C ALA A 132 -0.28 -0.30 -3.99
N SER A 133 -1.55 -0.51 -4.32
CA SER A 133 -2.23 -1.80 -4.20
C SER A 133 -2.60 -2.41 -5.54
N ARG A 134 -3.66 -1.93 -6.17
CA ARG A 134 -4.12 -2.32 -7.53
C ARG A 134 -4.74 -1.11 -8.21
N GLY A 135 -4.48 -0.93 -9.50
CA GLY A 135 -4.91 0.26 -10.25
C GLY A 135 -6.41 0.51 -10.16
N ALA A 136 -7.22 -0.48 -10.47
CA ALA A 136 -8.68 -0.34 -10.47
C ALA A 136 -9.32 -0.24 -9.06
N VAL A 137 -8.56 -0.03 -7.99
CA VAL A 137 -9.10 0.38 -6.68
C VAL A 137 -9.53 1.84 -6.71
N HIS A 138 -8.87 2.68 -7.48
CA HIS A 138 -9.38 4.02 -7.79
C HIS A 138 -10.01 4.07 -9.18
N ASP A 139 -10.94 4.98 -9.37
CA ASP A 139 -11.45 5.39 -10.67
C ASP A 139 -10.55 6.49 -11.20
N THR A 140 -9.86 6.22 -12.32
CA THR A 140 -8.88 7.14 -12.92
C THR A 140 -9.52 8.50 -13.28
N THR A 141 -10.72 8.48 -13.87
CA THR A 141 -11.41 9.72 -14.27
C THR A 141 -11.82 10.55 -13.05
N ALA A 142 -12.31 9.89 -12.00
CA ALA A 142 -12.71 10.55 -10.77
C ALA A 142 -11.48 11.15 -10.04
N LEU A 143 -10.34 10.44 -10.02
CA LEU A 143 -9.11 10.95 -9.41
C LEU A 143 -8.56 12.17 -10.18
N ILE A 144 -8.57 12.16 -11.52
CA ILE A 144 -8.19 13.31 -12.35
C ILE A 144 -9.06 14.53 -12.00
N LYS A 145 -10.38 14.36 -11.93
CA LYS A 145 -11.29 15.44 -11.52
C LYS A 145 -10.98 15.96 -10.12
N ALA A 146 -10.71 15.06 -9.17
CA ALA A 146 -10.40 15.42 -7.80
C ALA A 146 -9.09 16.21 -7.67
N LEU A 147 -8.05 15.83 -8.42
CA LEU A 147 -6.78 16.56 -8.49
C LEU A 147 -6.98 17.95 -9.11
N LYS A 148 -7.65 18.04 -10.27
CA LYS A 148 -7.90 19.31 -10.95
C LYS A 148 -8.76 20.28 -10.15
N SER A 149 -9.72 19.76 -9.37
CA SER A 149 -10.58 20.59 -8.53
C SER A 149 -9.94 20.93 -7.16
N GLY A 150 -8.77 20.37 -6.85
CA GLY A 150 -8.10 20.56 -5.56
C GLY A 150 -8.80 19.83 -4.40
N LYS A 151 -9.66 18.86 -4.67
CA LYS A 151 -10.21 17.95 -3.65
C LYS A 151 -9.14 17.00 -3.11
N ILE A 152 -8.20 16.60 -3.97
CA ILE A 152 -6.97 15.89 -3.64
C ILE A 152 -5.82 16.85 -3.97
N SER A 153 -4.90 17.04 -3.04
CA SER A 153 -3.80 18.00 -3.23
C SER A 153 -2.56 17.37 -3.86
N GLU A 154 -2.30 16.09 -3.60
CA GLU A 154 -1.17 15.35 -4.16
C GLU A 154 -1.58 13.89 -4.40
N ALA A 155 -0.96 13.23 -5.38
CA ALA A 155 -1.15 11.80 -5.62
C ALA A 155 0.19 11.06 -5.69
N VAL A 156 0.21 9.84 -5.13
CA VAL A 156 1.26 8.83 -5.28
C VAL A 156 0.62 7.61 -5.92
N ILE A 157 1.01 7.29 -7.12
CA ILE A 157 0.44 6.17 -7.88
C ILE A 157 1.55 5.24 -8.32
N ASP A 158 1.54 4.03 -7.77
CA ASP A 158 2.41 2.93 -8.20
C ASP A 158 1.66 1.92 -9.06
N CYS A 159 0.36 1.74 -8.79
CA CYS A 159 -0.51 0.82 -9.51
C CYS A 159 -1.55 1.60 -10.31
N TRP A 160 -1.62 1.36 -11.62
CA TRP A 160 -2.44 2.13 -12.56
C TRP A 160 -3.59 1.30 -13.11
N GLU A 161 -4.71 1.92 -13.44
CA GLU A 161 -5.69 1.24 -14.27
C GLU A 161 -5.14 0.99 -15.68
N ASN A 162 -5.53 -0.14 -16.26
CA ASN A 162 -5.20 -0.54 -17.63
C ASN A 162 -3.69 -0.69 -17.90
N GLU A 163 -2.87 -1.00 -16.89
CA GLU A 163 -1.46 -1.31 -17.11
C GLU A 163 -1.28 -2.32 -18.27
N PRO A 164 -0.33 -2.11 -19.18
CA PRO A 164 0.66 -1.02 -19.25
C PRO A 164 0.17 0.25 -19.98
N ALA A 165 -1.06 0.28 -20.50
CA ALA A 165 -1.65 1.41 -21.24
C ALA A 165 -2.27 2.43 -20.27
N ILE A 166 -1.42 3.05 -19.46
CA ILE A 166 -1.85 3.98 -18.41
C ILE A 166 -2.35 5.31 -18.95
N ASP A 167 -3.20 5.99 -18.17
CA ASP A 167 -3.69 7.31 -18.50
C ASP A 167 -2.59 8.37 -18.34
N ARG A 168 -2.28 9.09 -19.43
CA ARG A 168 -1.20 10.08 -19.45
C ARG A 168 -1.56 11.38 -18.73
N GLU A 169 -2.84 11.70 -18.65
CA GLU A 169 -3.27 12.88 -17.91
C GLU A 169 -3.10 12.65 -16.42
N LEU A 170 -3.54 11.50 -15.90
CA LEU A 170 -3.28 11.14 -14.51
C LEU A 170 -1.78 11.13 -14.21
N LEU A 171 -0.96 10.54 -15.11
CA LEU A 171 0.50 10.53 -14.95
C LEU A 171 1.06 11.94 -14.78
N SER A 172 0.61 12.91 -15.58
CA SER A 172 1.09 14.31 -15.52
C SER A 172 0.66 15.06 -14.23
N LEU A 173 -0.42 14.62 -13.58
CA LEU A 173 -0.95 15.20 -12.35
C LEU A 173 -0.41 14.54 -11.08
N THR A 174 0.31 13.43 -11.21
CA THR A 174 0.78 12.62 -10.08
C THR A 174 2.13 13.13 -9.57
N ALA A 175 2.24 13.41 -8.28
CA ALA A 175 3.46 13.93 -7.65
C ALA A 175 4.59 12.88 -7.59
N VAL A 176 4.24 11.61 -7.33
CA VAL A 176 5.15 10.46 -7.38
C VAL A 176 4.49 9.36 -8.20
N ALA A 177 5.02 9.09 -9.38
CA ALA A 177 4.52 8.12 -10.35
C ALA A 177 5.58 7.03 -10.57
N THR A 178 5.22 5.76 -10.32
CA THR A 178 6.14 4.64 -10.52
C THR A 178 5.46 3.48 -11.24
N PRO A 179 6.21 2.62 -11.95
CA PRO A 179 5.66 1.59 -12.80
C PRO A 179 5.44 0.26 -12.05
N HIS A 180 4.61 0.28 -11.00
CA HIS A 180 4.22 -0.88 -10.19
C HIS A 180 5.43 -1.60 -9.55
N ILE A 181 6.28 -0.83 -8.86
CA ILE A 181 7.55 -1.29 -8.28
C ILE A 181 7.59 -1.25 -6.74
N ALA A 182 6.58 -0.72 -6.07
CA ALA A 182 6.59 -0.55 -4.61
C ALA A 182 6.95 -1.83 -3.85
N GLY A 183 6.50 -2.99 -4.35
CA GLY A 183 6.80 -4.31 -3.78
C GLY A 183 8.02 -5.01 -4.41
N PHE A 184 8.74 -4.38 -5.32
CA PHE A 184 9.86 -4.99 -6.04
C PHE A 184 11.17 -4.75 -5.29
N SER A 185 11.52 -5.68 -4.40
CA SER A 185 12.75 -5.60 -3.59
C SER A 185 13.47 -6.94 -3.52
N ALA A 186 14.76 -6.89 -3.21
CA ALA A 186 15.57 -8.08 -2.99
C ALA A 186 15.05 -8.90 -1.80
N ASP A 187 14.71 -8.21 -0.70
CA ASP A 187 14.12 -8.83 0.49
C ASP A 187 12.78 -9.51 0.19
N GLY A 188 11.90 -8.83 -0.52
CA GLY A 188 10.60 -9.38 -0.91
C GLY A 188 10.73 -10.65 -1.74
N LYS A 189 11.70 -10.70 -2.67
CA LYS A 189 12.01 -11.89 -3.48
C LYS A 189 12.55 -13.03 -2.63
N ALA A 190 13.52 -12.75 -1.76
CA ALA A 190 14.08 -13.74 -0.85
C ALA A 190 13.01 -14.29 0.11
N ASN A 191 12.19 -13.42 0.70
CA ASN A 191 11.07 -13.81 1.55
C ASN A 191 10.05 -14.68 0.80
N GLY A 192 9.70 -14.29 -0.44
CA GLY A 192 8.80 -15.09 -1.29
C GLY A 192 9.35 -16.47 -1.55
N THR A 193 10.63 -16.60 -1.91
CA THR A 193 11.31 -17.88 -2.13
C THR A 193 11.31 -18.74 -0.86
N ARG A 194 11.71 -18.16 0.28
CA ARG A 194 11.69 -18.89 1.57
C ARG A 194 10.30 -19.41 1.91
N THR A 195 9.28 -18.56 1.81
CA THR A 195 7.90 -18.98 2.09
C THR A 195 7.43 -20.10 1.16
N CYS A 196 7.80 -20.06 -0.11
CA CYS A 196 7.49 -21.15 -1.05
C CYS A 196 8.18 -22.45 -0.64
N LEU A 197 9.45 -22.41 -0.27
CA LEU A 197 10.19 -23.57 0.20
C LEU A 197 9.63 -24.14 1.51
N GLU A 198 9.28 -23.29 2.47
CA GLU A 198 8.59 -23.68 3.70
C GLU A 198 7.23 -24.36 3.42
N ASN A 199 6.49 -23.88 2.44
CA ASN A 199 5.24 -24.50 2.02
C ASN A 199 5.49 -25.89 1.42
N ILE A 200 6.58 -26.11 0.68
CA ILE A 200 7.01 -27.41 0.15
C ILE A 200 7.39 -28.35 1.29
N GLU A 201 8.23 -27.90 2.23
CA GLU A 201 8.59 -28.68 3.43
C GLU A 201 7.33 -29.18 4.16
N ARG A 202 6.42 -28.25 4.43
CA ARG A 202 5.19 -28.54 5.18
C ARG A 202 4.26 -29.49 4.43
N PHE A 203 4.16 -29.36 3.11
CA PHE A 203 3.26 -30.17 2.29
C PHE A 203 3.77 -31.60 2.10
N PHE A 204 5.08 -31.77 1.84
CA PHE A 204 5.68 -33.08 1.58
C PHE A 204 6.28 -33.74 2.83
N GLY A 205 6.30 -33.08 3.98
CA GLY A 205 6.94 -33.60 5.20
C GLY A 205 8.45 -33.76 5.06
N VAL A 206 9.10 -32.97 4.21
CA VAL A 206 10.55 -33.00 3.95
C VAL A 206 11.23 -31.80 4.61
N LYS A 207 12.57 -31.89 4.80
CA LYS A 207 13.40 -30.78 5.29
C LYS A 207 14.33 -30.31 4.19
N ILE A 208 14.34 -29.02 3.91
CA ILE A 208 15.22 -28.38 2.93
C ILE A 208 16.39 -27.76 3.70
N GLU A 209 17.57 -28.38 3.65
CA GLU A 209 18.74 -27.99 4.45
C GLU A 209 19.17 -26.54 4.21
N LYS A 210 19.11 -26.08 2.95
CA LYS A 210 19.57 -24.74 2.54
C LYS A 210 18.50 -23.65 2.54
N LEU A 211 17.33 -23.91 3.11
CA LEU A 211 16.24 -22.94 3.14
C LEU A 211 16.68 -21.62 3.80
N ARG A 212 17.48 -21.69 4.86
CA ARG A 212 17.98 -20.52 5.60
C ARG A 212 19.08 -19.75 4.85
N GLU A 213 19.68 -20.33 3.83
CA GLU A 213 20.69 -19.68 2.98
C GLU A 213 20.06 -18.77 1.92
N VAL A 214 18.73 -18.80 1.74
CA VAL A 214 18.03 -17.88 0.85
C VAL A 214 17.99 -16.50 1.47
N MET A 215 19.00 -15.71 1.15
CA MET A 215 19.16 -14.33 1.62
C MET A 215 19.10 -13.37 0.43
N PRO A 216 18.67 -12.11 0.65
CA PRO A 216 18.85 -11.09 -0.38
C PRO A 216 20.36 -10.86 -0.62
N PRO A 217 20.75 -10.39 -1.82
CA PRO A 217 22.13 -9.97 -2.04
C PRO A 217 22.49 -8.82 -1.10
N GLU A 218 23.76 -8.75 -0.73
CA GLU A 218 24.28 -7.62 0.04
C GLU A 218 24.00 -6.31 -0.72
N PRO A 219 23.58 -5.23 -0.02
CA PRO A 219 23.42 -3.93 -0.64
C PRO A 219 24.77 -3.37 -1.10
N ALA A 220 24.76 -2.61 -2.19
CA ALA A 220 25.98 -1.97 -2.70
C ALA A 220 26.62 -1.03 -1.67
N ASP A 221 25.78 -0.31 -0.94
CA ASP A 221 26.15 0.58 0.16
C ASP A 221 25.44 0.14 1.45
N PRO A 222 26.07 -0.79 2.23
CA PRO A 222 25.45 -1.35 3.42
C PRO A 222 25.38 -0.38 4.60
N VAL A 223 26.12 0.72 4.55
CA VAL A 223 26.19 1.73 5.61
C VAL A 223 25.71 3.08 5.05
N ILE A 224 24.69 3.63 5.69
CA ILE A 224 24.24 5.00 5.43
C ILE A 224 24.86 5.88 6.52
N ASP A 225 25.81 6.73 6.14
CA ASP A 225 26.40 7.70 7.05
C ASP A 225 25.47 8.92 7.15
N LEU A 226 24.93 9.16 8.34
CA LEU A 226 24.10 10.31 8.65
C LEU A 226 24.88 11.46 9.30
N ALA A 227 26.21 11.38 9.37
CA ALA A 227 27.04 12.47 9.90
C ALA A 227 26.85 13.74 9.04
N GLY A 228 26.46 14.82 9.70
CA GLY A 228 26.19 16.09 9.04
C GLY A 228 24.79 16.26 8.44
N VAL A 229 23.92 15.26 8.57
CA VAL A 229 22.49 15.40 8.26
C VAL A 229 21.84 16.12 9.44
N THR A 230 21.38 17.35 9.21
CA THR A 230 20.60 18.10 10.21
C THR A 230 19.12 17.74 10.09
N GLU A 231 18.46 17.58 11.24
CA GLU A 231 16.98 17.50 11.27
C GLU A 231 16.39 18.81 10.73
N HIS A 232 15.55 18.71 9.71
CA HIS A 232 14.77 19.81 9.19
C HIS A 232 13.30 19.59 9.47
#